data_3f4cbc508baf3070ccd0297a3a2f5f77
#
_entry.id   3f4cbc508baf3070ccd0297a3a2f5f77
#
_cell.length_a   1.000
_cell.length_b   1.000
_cell.length_c   1.000
_cell.angle_alpha   90.00
_cell.angle_beta   90.00
_cell.angle_gamma   90.00
#
_symmetry.space_group_name_H-M   'P 1'
#
loop_
_entity.id
_entity.type
_entity.pdbx_description
1 polymer ?
#
loop_
_entity_poly.entity_id
_entity_poly.type
_entity_poly.pdbx_seq_one_letter_code
_entity_poly.pdbx_strand_id
1 'polypeptide(L)'
;VVPHGEPAIGTLDFVSRRGAGHLENHVVIALGHRFLECRRGVRRCKWRSGALSFVRVNGMSAQEFEVGEDDVGQRLDVVLVRRVESLSRARAKALIEEGRVRVDGRRRSKSHRVDAGERVVVDEIPPPTDFECEPDPDLPLCVLVETDRFVIVDKPAGVPSHPLRAGERGTLAGALVARYPEMRGIGYSAREPGILHRLDTGTSGVMLAARTAESFDSLRELLRAGKIEKRYVARCVGDVAAPQVIDTPIANDPRDKRRVRACTDPREIKRLGALPALTEVLSSNPAPLGSLVELRANHARRHQIRVHLASIGHPLLGDPLYGGPPMDDTPHHLHASALRIDETWGQAPLPKHMRL
;
A
#
# COMPACT_ATOMS: atom_id res chain seq x y z
N VAL A 1 48.53 -9.66 -18.85
CA VAL A 1 47.83 -9.12 -17.70
C VAL A 1 47.14 -7.83 -18.13
N VAL A 2 45.82 -7.88 -18.36
CA VAL A 2 44.98 -6.74 -18.81
C VAL A 2 44.01 -6.46 -17.65
N PRO A 3 43.85 -5.22 -17.16
CA PRO A 3 42.85 -4.91 -16.18
C PRO A 3 41.50 -4.62 -16.83
N HIS A 4 40.47 -5.17 -16.24
CA HIS A 4 39.06 -4.90 -16.56
C HIS A 4 38.68 -3.49 -16.11
N GLY A 5 38.23 -2.64 -17.04
CA GLY A 5 37.65 -1.33 -16.77
C GLY A 5 36.12 -1.42 -16.81
N GLU A 6 35.50 -0.90 -15.76
CA GLU A 6 34.05 -0.69 -15.69
C GLU A 6 33.59 0.38 -16.70
N PRO A 7 32.38 0.30 -17.28
CA PRO A 7 31.85 1.32 -18.16
C PRO A 7 31.30 2.50 -17.35
N ALA A 8 31.90 3.69 -17.59
CA ALA A 8 31.46 4.95 -17.05
C ALA A 8 30.07 5.35 -17.59
N ILE A 9 29.20 5.82 -16.70
CA ILE A 9 27.90 6.41 -17.01
C ILE A 9 28.16 7.76 -17.70
N GLY A 10 27.82 7.86 -18.98
CA GLY A 10 28.01 9.06 -19.78
C GLY A 10 26.94 10.12 -19.49
N THR A 11 27.41 11.34 -19.33
CA THR A 11 26.65 12.58 -19.16
C THR A 11 25.76 12.86 -20.37
N LEU A 12 24.52 13.32 -20.13
CA LEU A 12 23.59 13.80 -21.15
C LEU A 12 23.98 15.21 -21.59
N ASP A 13 24.50 15.37 -22.79
CA ASP A 13 24.71 16.69 -23.41
C ASP A 13 23.55 17.04 -24.35
N PHE A 14 22.88 18.14 -24.03
CA PHE A 14 21.88 18.74 -24.89
C PHE A 14 22.56 19.63 -25.94
N VAL A 15 22.53 19.25 -27.21
CA VAL A 15 22.97 20.12 -28.31
C VAL A 15 21.74 20.69 -29.02
N SER A 16 21.47 21.97 -28.79
CA SER A 16 20.49 22.75 -29.54
C SER A 16 21.20 23.43 -30.74
N ARG A 17 20.84 23.07 -31.98
CA ARG A 17 21.22 23.85 -33.17
C ARG A 17 20.06 24.73 -33.61
N ARG A 18 20.26 26.05 -33.61
CA ARG A 18 19.35 27.03 -34.23
C ARG A 18 19.64 27.09 -35.72
N GLY A 19 18.66 26.70 -36.54
CA GLY A 19 18.60 27.01 -37.97
C GLY A 19 17.40 27.90 -38.26
N ALA A 20 17.54 28.85 -39.15
CA ALA A 20 16.53 29.85 -39.44
C ALA A 20 15.23 29.23 -39.97
N GLY A 21 14.10 29.51 -39.29
CA GLY A 21 12.74 29.41 -39.80
C GLY A 21 12.15 28.02 -39.89
N HIS A 22 11.91 27.37 -38.78
CA HIS A 22 10.86 26.42 -38.41
C HIS A 22 11.39 25.51 -37.29
N LEU A 23 10.64 25.41 -36.18
CA LEU A 23 10.97 24.53 -35.08
C LEU A 23 10.74 23.06 -35.50
N GLU A 24 11.78 22.38 -35.94
CA GLU A 24 11.79 20.91 -36.06
C GLU A 24 12.39 20.33 -34.79
N ASN A 25 11.53 19.65 -34.01
CA ASN A 25 11.97 18.91 -32.83
C ASN A 25 12.58 17.58 -33.27
N HIS A 26 13.91 17.50 -33.29
CA HIS A 26 14.64 16.23 -33.38
C HIS A 26 15.08 15.78 -31.98
N VAL A 27 14.85 14.52 -31.66
CA VAL A 27 15.42 13.89 -30.47
C VAL A 27 16.50 12.93 -30.92
N VAL A 28 17.73 13.16 -30.51
CA VAL A 28 18.86 12.28 -30.74
C VAL A 28 19.13 11.56 -29.41
N ILE A 29 19.03 10.23 -29.37
CA ILE A 29 19.41 9.41 -28.24
C ILE A 29 20.72 8.73 -28.59
N ALA A 30 21.77 8.99 -27.79
CA ALA A 30 23.06 8.32 -27.89
C ALA A 30 23.20 7.30 -26.78
N LEU A 31 23.39 6.03 -27.14
CA LEU A 31 23.81 4.95 -26.24
C LEU A 31 25.00 4.25 -26.90
N GLY A 32 26.20 4.53 -26.41
CA GLY A 32 27.43 4.02 -27.01
C GLY A 32 27.65 4.59 -28.42
N HIS A 33 28.49 3.95 -29.24
CA HIS A 33 28.92 4.44 -30.54
C HIS A 33 27.87 4.38 -31.69
N ARG A 34 26.56 4.44 -31.39
CA ARG A 34 25.50 4.44 -32.42
C ARG A 34 24.51 5.56 -32.20
N PHE A 35 24.33 6.36 -33.24
CA PHE A 35 23.37 7.48 -33.30
C PHE A 35 22.16 7.06 -34.13
N LEU A 36 20.95 7.41 -33.64
CA LEU A 36 19.71 7.26 -34.40
C LEU A 36 19.05 8.61 -34.55
N GLU A 37 18.86 9.05 -35.78
CA GLU A 37 18.18 10.29 -36.16
C GLU A 37 16.77 9.93 -36.63
N CYS A 38 15.74 10.44 -35.96
CA CYS A 38 14.34 10.22 -36.36
C CYS A 38 13.73 11.52 -36.87
N ARG A 39 13.28 11.53 -38.13
CA ARG A 39 12.45 12.61 -38.71
C ARG A 39 10.97 12.35 -38.48
N ARG A 40 10.19 13.42 -38.36
CA ARG A 40 8.72 13.36 -38.25
C ARG A 40 8.11 12.44 -39.31
N GLY A 41 7.33 11.45 -38.88
CA GLY A 41 6.48 10.66 -39.76
C GLY A 41 6.91 9.20 -40.02
N VAL A 42 7.98 8.66 -39.42
CA VAL A 42 8.44 7.30 -39.68
C VAL A 42 7.86 6.32 -38.68
N ARG A 43 7.02 5.42 -39.19
CA ARG A 43 6.53 4.23 -38.48
C ARG A 43 7.56 3.10 -38.57
N ARG A 44 8.33 2.82 -37.55
CA ARG A 44 9.17 1.64 -37.28
C ARG A 44 10.65 1.93 -37.08
N CYS A 45 11.07 1.75 -35.83
CA CYS A 45 12.44 1.34 -35.50
C CYS A 45 12.35 -0.01 -34.78
N LYS A 46 13.08 -1.04 -35.27
CA LYS A 46 13.10 -2.37 -34.70
C LYS A 46 14.30 -2.51 -33.75
N TRP A 47 14.03 -2.88 -32.48
CA TRP A 47 15.07 -3.39 -31.58
C TRP A 47 14.74 -4.83 -31.18
N ARG A 48 15.78 -5.65 -31.06
CA ARG A 48 15.70 -7.00 -30.54
C ARG A 48 16.01 -7.00 -29.04
N SER A 49 15.26 -7.79 -28.30
CA SER A 49 15.34 -8.13 -26.86
C SER A 49 14.69 -7.16 -25.88
N GLY A 50 13.53 -7.55 -25.37
CA GLY A 50 13.02 -7.40 -23.99
C GLY A 50 13.02 -6.06 -23.26
N ALA A 51 13.32 -4.94 -23.93
CA ALA A 51 13.41 -3.63 -23.29
C ALA A 51 12.14 -2.79 -23.54
N LEU A 52 11.69 -2.10 -22.50
CA LEU A 52 10.64 -1.06 -22.60
C LEU A 52 11.05 0.00 -23.61
N SER A 53 10.23 0.20 -24.64
CA SER A 53 10.42 1.27 -25.63
C SER A 53 9.47 2.42 -25.31
N PHE A 54 10.02 3.61 -25.10
CA PHE A 54 9.22 4.84 -24.98
C PHE A 54 9.00 5.43 -26.37
N VAL A 55 7.74 5.52 -26.81
CA VAL A 55 7.37 6.19 -28.06
C VAL A 55 6.61 7.46 -27.72
N ARG A 56 7.19 8.62 -28.06
CA ARG A 56 6.46 9.90 -28.00
C ARG A 56 5.61 10.07 -29.25
N VAL A 57 4.30 10.04 -29.11
CA VAL A 57 3.34 10.45 -30.13
C VAL A 57 2.65 11.71 -29.60
N ASN A 58 2.76 12.83 -30.32
CA ASN A 58 2.12 14.12 -29.98
C ASN A 58 2.44 14.70 -28.58
N GLY A 59 3.69 14.57 -28.11
CA GLY A 59 4.10 15.13 -26.82
C GLY A 59 3.71 14.30 -25.59
N MET A 60 3.02 13.18 -25.77
CA MET A 60 2.60 12.25 -24.70
C MET A 60 3.50 11.02 -24.68
N SER A 61 3.87 10.55 -23.49
CA SER A 61 4.69 9.34 -23.31
C SER A 61 3.78 8.12 -23.21
N ALA A 62 3.61 7.39 -24.32
CA ALA A 62 3.02 6.06 -24.29
C ALA A 62 4.09 5.03 -23.93
N GLN A 63 3.75 4.07 -23.05
CA GLN A 63 4.60 2.92 -22.76
C GLN A 63 4.13 1.73 -23.56
N GLU A 64 5.09 1.01 -24.11
CA GLU A 64 4.83 -0.17 -24.91
C GLU A 64 5.76 -1.31 -24.52
N PHE A 65 5.23 -2.51 -24.40
CA PHE A 65 6.01 -3.72 -24.17
C PHE A 65 5.39 -4.95 -24.85
N GLU A 66 6.21 -5.94 -25.10
CA GLU A 66 5.81 -7.26 -25.60
C GLU A 66 5.72 -8.22 -24.41
N VAL A 67 4.66 -9.04 -24.39
CA VAL A 67 4.44 -10.06 -23.35
C VAL A 67 5.47 -11.16 -23.48
N GLY A 68 6.29 -11.32 -22.45
CA GLY A 68 7.28 -12.41 -22.36
C GLY A 68 6.66 -13.69 -21.79
N GLU A 69 7.41 -14.79 -21.88
CA GLU A 69 6.97 -16.11 -21.40
C GLU A 69 6.57 -16.13 -19.93
N ASP A 70 7.24 -15.33 -19.08
CA ASP A 70 6.94 -15.20 -17.64
C ASP A 70 5.56 -14.62 -17.32
N ASP A 71 4.93 -13.94 -18.28
CA ASP A 71 3.65 -13.26 -18.12
C ASP A 71 2.49 -14.04 -18.78
N VAL A 72 2.80 -15.09 -19.56
CA VAL A 72 1.79 -15.89 -20.28
C VAL A 72 0.73 -16.45 -19.34
N GLY A 73 -0.54 -16.31 -19.73
CA GLY A 73 -1.69 -16.77 -18.96
C GLY A 73 -2.03 -15.90 -17.75
N GLN A 74 -1.21 -14.89 -17.43
CA GLN A 74 -1.54 -13.93 -16.38
C GLN A 74 -2.59 -12.93 -16.86
N ARG A 75 -3.28 -12.31 -15.90
CA ARG A 75 -4.29 -11.29 -16.21
C ARG A 75 -3.62 -9.98 -16.62
N LEU A 76 -4.20 -9.28 -17.58
CA LEU A 76 -3.69 -8.01 -18.09
C LEU A 76 -3.45 -6.97 -16.97
N ASP A 77 -4.38 -6.88 -15.99
CA ASP A 77 -4.21 -5.95 -14.84
C ASP A 77 -3.01 -6.31 -13.94
N VAL A 78 -2.61 -7.56 -13.88
CA VAL A 78 -1.44 -8.04 -13.12
C VAL A 78 -0.16 -7.74 -13.89
N VAL A 79 -0.14 -8.05 -15.19
CA VAL A 79 1.01 -7.82 -16.06
C VAL A 79 1.35 -6.34 -16.14
N LEU A 80 0.36 -5.46 -16.24
CA LEU A 80 0.56 -4.01 -16.22
C LEU A 80 1.28 -3.53 -14.95
N VAL A 81 0.85 -4.00 -13.77
CA VAL A 81 1.49 -3.62 -12.49
C VAL A 81 2.93 -4.11 -12.40
N ARG A 82 3.23 -5.26 -13.01
CA ARG A 82 4.58 -5.82 -13.02
C ARG A 82 5.51 -5.12 -14.01
N ARG A 83 4.99 -4.71 -15.17
CA ARG A 83 5.78 -4.16 -16.29
C ARG A 83 5.84 -2.65 -16.32
N VAL A 84 4.88 -1.97 -15.73
CA VAL A 84 4.80 -0.50 -15.73
C VAL A 84 5.19 0.02 -14.35
N GLU A 85 6.26 0.78 -14.30
CA GLU A 85 6.78 1.35 -13.06
C GLU A 85 5.74 2.25 -12.37
N SER A 86 5.65 2.14 -11.04
CA SER A 86 4.75 2.95 -10.20
C SER A 86 3.24 2.77 -10.47
N LEU A 87 2.84 1.74 -11.23
CA LEU A 87 1.43 1.50 -11.52
C LEU A 87 0.77 0.62 -10.45
N SER A 88 -0.20 1.15 -9.72
CA SER A 88 -1.00 0.38 -8.78
C SER A 88 -2.07 -0.47 -9.51
N ARG A 89 -2.51 -1.58 -8.88
CA ARG A 89 -3.59 -2.43 -9.44
C ARG A 89 -4.90 -1.67 -9.70
N ALA A 90 -5.25 -0.75 -8.80
CA ALA A 90 -6.43 0.09 -8.95
C ALA A 90 -6.32 0.98 -10.19
N ARG A 91 -5.14 1.56 -10.41
CA ARG A 91 -4.87 2.42 -11.55
C ARG A 91 -4.79 1.63 -12.86
N ALA A 92 -4.14 0.46 -12.86
CA ALA A 92 -4.13 -0.45 -14.02
C ALA A 92 -5.55 -0.79 -14.47
N LYS A 93 -6.43 -1.12 -13.52
CA LYS A 93 -7.84 -1.38 -13.79
C LYS A 93 -8.56 -0.17 -14.38
N ALA A 94 -8.34 1.01 -13.82
CA ALA A 94 -8.93 2.26 -14.32
C ALA A 94 -8.49 2.55 -15.76
N LEU A 95 -7.18 2.46 -16.06
CA LEU A 95 -6.63 2.66 -17.40
C LEU A 95 -7.22 1.69 -18.43
N ILE A 96 -7.43 0.42 -18.05
CA ILE A 96 -8.07 -0.56 -18.92
C ILE A 96 -9.55 -0.18 -19.18
N GLU A 97 -10.29 0.17 -18.14
CA GLU A 97 -11.72 0.55 -18.22
C GLU A 97 -11.90 1.87 -19.00
N GLU A 98 -10.99 2.82 -18.87
CA GLU A 98 -10.92 4.05 -19.66
C GLU A 98 -10.53 3.81 -21.14
N GLY A 99 -10.08 2.59 -21.48
CA GLY A 99 -9.63 2.20 -22.81
C GLY A 99 -8.28 2.76 -23.22
N ARG A 100 -7.45 3.14 -22.24
CA ARG A 100 -6.08 3.62 -22.40
C ARG A 100 -5.06 2.49 -22.53
N VAL A 101 -5.50 1.24 -22.41
CA VAL A 101 -4.67 0.04 -22.61
C VAL A 101 -5.18 -0.73 -23.81
N ARG A 102 -4.27 -1.07 -24.71
CA ARG A 102 -4.56 -1.86 -25.91
C ARG A 102 -3.61 -3.05 -25.98
N VAL A 103 -4.13 -4.19 -26.35
CA VAL A 103 -3.37 -5.40 -26.66
C VAL A 103 -3.56 -5.69 -28.15
N ASP A 104 -2.48 -5.70 -28.92
CA ASP A 104 -2.48 -5.78 -30.39
C ASP A 104 -3.43 -4.77 -31.05
N GLY A 105 -3.41 -3.52 -30.53
CA GLY A 105 -4.25 -2.42 -31.00
C GLY A 105 -5.71 -2.48 -30.58
N ARG A 106 -6.16 -3.53 -29.85
CA ARG A 106 -7.54 -3.73 -29.43
C ARG A 106 -7.73 -3.50 -27.92
N ARG A 107 -8.88 -2.97 -27.53
CA ARG A 107 -9.27 -2.91 -26.12
C ARG A 107 -9.55 -4.33 -25.61
N ARG A 108 -9.02 -4.65 -24.42
CA ARG A 108 -9.25 -5.91 -23.73
C ARG A 108 -9.80 -5.66 -22.33
N SER A 109 -10.50 -6.65 -21.78
CA SER A 109 -10.95 -6.58 -20.37
C SER A 109 -9.76 -6.76 -19.42
N LYS A 110 -9.90 -6.27 -18.18
CA LYS A 110 -8.87 -6.48 -17.12
C LYS A 110 -8.56 -7.95 -16.82
N SER A 111 -9.51 -8.84 -17.11
CA SER A 111 -9.39 -10.28 -16.92
C SER A 111 -8.82 -11.02 -18.16
N HIS A 112 -8.53 -10.30 -19.25
CA HIS A 112 -7.86 -10.86 -20.40
C HIS A 112 -6.55 -11.52 -19.93
N ARG A 113 -6.36 -12.78 -20.34
CA ARG A 113 -5.13 -13.52 -20.11
C ARG A 113 -4.23 -13.29 -21.30
N VAL A 114 -3.04 -12.78 -21.03
CA VAL A 114 -2.11 -12.42 -22.08
C VAL A 114 -1.39 -13.65 -22.62
N ASP A 115 -1.12 -13.65 -23.94
CA ASP A 115 -0.34 -14.66 -24.63
C ASP A 115 1.06 -14.13 -24.98
N ALA A 116 2.02 -15.05 -25.19
CA ALA A 116 3.39 -14.67 -25.56
C ALA A 116 3.40 -13.89 -26.88
N GLY A 117 4.16 -12.82 -26.95
CA GLY A 117 4.30 -11.98 -28.13
C GLY A 117 3.16 -10.97 -28.33
N GLU A 118 2.11 -10.95 -27.52
CA GLU A 118 1.12 -9.87 -27.54
C GLU A 118 1.78 -8.53 -27.23
N ARG A 119 1.43 -7.53 -28.03
CA ARG A 119 1.94 -6.17 -27.86
C ARG A 119 0.98 -5.34 -27.02
N VAL A 120 1.42 -4.94 -25.83
CA VAL A 120 0.64 -4.10 -24.93
C VAL A 120 1.08 -2.64 -25.07
N VAL A 121 0.14 -1.76 -25.35
CA VAL A 121 0.35 -0.31 -25.43
C VAL A 121 -0.48 0.34 -24.35
N VAL A 122 0.16 1.15 -23.52
CA VAL A 122 -0.50 1.98 -22.51
C VAL A 122 -0.39 3.43 -22.97
N ASP A 123 -1.53 4.01 -23.38
CA ASP A 123 -1.60 5.42 -23.74
C ASP A 123 -1.47 6.23 -22.43
N GLU A 124 -0.65 7.27 -22.46
CA GLU A 124 -0.37 8.21 -21.37
C GLU A 124 -0.80 7.74 -19.98
N ILE A 125 0.17 7.41 -19.14
CA ILE A 125 -0.08 7.19 -17.70
C ILE A 125 -0.08 8.59 -17.09
N PRO A 126 -1.24 9.14 -16.69
CA PRO A 126 -1.23 10.39 -15.95
C PRO A 126 -0.39 10.17 -14.70
N PRO A 127 0.37 11.18 -14.26
CA PRO A 127 1.07 11.07 -12.98
C PRO A 127 0.10 10.55 -11.92
N PRO A 128 0.56 9.74 -10.97
CA PRO A 128 -0.31 9.27 -9.91
C PRO A 128 -1.02 10.47 -9.32
N THR A 129 -2.34 10.40 -9.20
CA THR A 129 -3.16 11.40 -8.51
C THR A 129 -2.93 11.27 -7.01
N ASP A 130 -1.68 11.07 -6.61
CA ASP A 130 -1.28 11.11 -5.22
C ASP A 130 -1.10 12.59 -4.85
N PHE A 131 -1.53 12.92 -3.67
CA PHE A 131 -1.42 14.27 -3.13
C PHE A 131 -0.52 14.23 -1.90
N GLU A 132 0.19 15.29 -1.65
CA GLU A 132 0.97 15.40 -0.43
C GLU A 132 0.05 15.55 0.79
N CYS A 133 0.45 14.90 1.88
CA CYS A 133 -0.21 15.09 3.17
C CYS A 133 0.10 16.50 3.68
N GLU A 134 -0.96 17.27 3.94
CA GLU A 134 -0.81 18.60 4.54
C GLU A 134 -0.45 18.50 6.03
N PRO A 135 0.48 19.32 6.52
CA PRO A 135 0.81 19.39 7.94
C PRO A 135 -0.40 19.84 8.74
N ASP A 136 -0.62 19.20 9.89
CA ASP A 136 -1.67 19.55 10.83
C ASP A 136 -1.11 19.76 12.25
N PRO A 137 -0.58 20.96 12.56
CA PRO A 137 -0.01 21.24 13.87
C PRO A 137 -1.07 21.34 14.99
N ASP A 138 -2.33 21.49 14.63
CA ASP A 138 -3.43 21.62 15.59
C ASP A 138 -3.86 20.26 16.16
N LEU A 139 -3.53 19.15 15.47
CA LEU A 139 -3.79 17.80 15.96
C LEU A 139 -2.67 17.36 16.92
N PRO A 140 -2.98 17.12 18.21
CA PRO A 140 -1.98 16.68 19.18
C PRO A 140 -1.38 15.32 18.77
N LEU A 141 -0.05 15.22 18.78
CA LEU A 141 0.70 14.00 18.53
C LEU A 141 1.31 13.47 19.83
N CYS A 142 0.83 12.33 20.31
CA CYS A 142 1.40 11.65 21.46
C CYS A 142 2.54 10.72 21.00
N VAL A 143 3.79 11.12 21.25
CA VAL A 143 4.98 10.35 20.92
C VAL A 143 5.35 9.47 22.12
N LEU A 144 5.43 8.16 21.92
CA LEU A 144 5.79 7.16 22.92
C LEU A 144 7.27 6.82 22.90
N VAL A 145 7.84 6.72 21.69
CA VAL A 145 9.27 6.48 21.45
C VAL A 145 9.72 7.34 20.29
N GLU A 146 10.85 8.00 20.45
CA GLU A 146 11.47 8.80 19.39
C GLU A 146 12.94 8.41 19.24
N THR A 147 13.34 8.10 18.01
CA THR A 147 14.73 7.80 17.61
C THR A 147 15.05 8.54 16.31
N ASP A 148 16.31 8.51 15.89
CA ASP A 148 16.70 9.08 14.58
C ASP A 148 16.12 8.28 13.40
N ARG A 149 15.76 7.02 13.62
CA ARG A 149 15.29 6.09 12.59
C ARG A 149 13.77 6.04 12.47
N PHE A 150 13.06 6.11 13.60
CA PHE A 150 11.61 5.94 13.64
C PHE A 150 10.99 6.60 14.87
N VAL A 151 9.69 6.80 14.79
CA VAL A 151 8.87 7.17 15.94
C VAL A 151 7.76 6.12 16.15
N ILE A 152 7.42 5.89 17.41
CA ILE A 152 6.23 5.14 17.81
C ILE A 152 5.30 6.13 18.48
N VAL A 153 4.07 6.21 18.02
CA VAL A 153 3.08 7.19 18.48
C VAL A 153 1.82 6.48 18.95
N ASP A 154 1.06 7.12 19.85
CA ASP A 154 -0.27 6.70 20.26
C ASP A 154 -1.32 7.43 19.41
N LYS A 155 -2.01 6.71 18.55
CA LYS A 155 -3.09 7.23 17.73
C LYS A 155 -4.41 7.19 18.52
N PRO A 156 -5.10 8.31 18.74
CA PRO A 156 -6.41 8.28 19.37
C PRO A 156 -7.45 7.59 18.46
N ALA A 157 -8.50 7.03 19.10
CA ALA A 157 -9.67 6.56 18.38
C ALA A 157 -10.39 7.74 17.70
N GLY A 158 -10.99 7.50 16.54
CA GLY A 158 -11.66 8.55 15.74
C GLY A 158 -10.73 9.28 14.77
N VAL A 159 -9.41 9.21 14.95
CA VAL A 159 -8.43 9.83 14.05
C VAL A 159 -8.03 8.85 12.93
N PRO A 160 -8.20 9.21 11.64
CA PRO A 160 -7.68 8.42 10.51
C PRO A 160 -6.15 8.33 10.52
N SER A 161 -5.59 7.22 10.04
CA SER A 161 -4.13 7.07 9.95
C SER A 161 -3.51 8.01 8.90
N HIS A 162 -4.18 8.20 7.76
CA HIS A 162 -3.74 9.09 6.67
C HIS A 162 -4.95 9.68 5.93
N PRO A 163 -4.78 10.78 5.18
CA PRO A 163 -5.85 11.39 4.43
C PRO A 163 -6.28 10.52 3.23
N LEU A 164 -7.57 10.55 2.90
CA LEU A 164 -8.14 9.90 1.72
C LEU A 164 -8.36 10.91 0.57
N ARG A 165 -8.33 12.21 0.86
CA ARG A 165 -8.56 13.31 -0.08
C ARG A 165 -7.50 14.39 0.10
N ALA A 166 -7.17 15.10 -0.96
CA ALA A 166 -6.31 16.28 -0.88
C ALA A 166 -6.95 17.32 0.06
N GLY A 167 -6.13 17.96 0.89
CA GLY A 167 -6.57 18.95 1.86
C GLY A 167 -7.27 18.40 3.11
N GLU A 168 -7.39 17.07 3.25
CA GLU A 168 -7.99 16.47 4.45
C GLU A 168 -7.05 16.60 5.64
N ARG A 169 -7.54 17.27 6.70
CA ARG A 169 -6.85 17.46 7.98
C ARG A 169 -7.43 16.51 9.05
N GLY A 170 -6.90 16.56 10.25
CA GLY A 170 -7.33 15.69 11.36
C GLY A 170 -6.83 14.25 11.23
N THR A 171 -5.73 14.01 10.52
CA THR A 171 -5.15 12.69 10.33
C THR A 171 -3.80 12.56 11.05
N LEU A 172 -3.45 11.34 11.48
CA LEU A 172 -2.16 11.09 12.11
C LEU A 172 -0.98 11.47 11.19
N ALA A 173 -1.11 11.21 9.89
CA ALA A 173 -0.13 11.61 8.88
C ALA A 173 0.13 13.12 8.90
N GLY A 174 -0.92 13.93 8.99
CA GLY A 174 -0.81 15.39 9.07
C GLY A 174 -0.09 15.86 10.33
N ALA A 175 -0.38 15.26 11.49
CA ALA A 175 0.32 15.54 12.74
C ALA A 175 1.81 15.11 12.69
N LEU A 176 2.09 13.95 12.07
CA LEU A 176 3.47 13.49 11.87
C LEU A 176 4.27 14.46 11.00
N VAL A 177 3.74 14.88 9.86
CA VAL A 177 4.44 15.83 8.96
C VAL A 177 4.61 17.20 9.60
N ALA A 178 3.67 17.65 10.44
CA ALA A 178 3.80 18.91 11.17
C ALA A 178 4.96 18.87 12.18
N ARG A 179 5.11 17.74 12.88
CA ARG A 179 6.17 17.54 13.88
C ARG A 179 7.52 17.14 13.26
N TYR A 180 7.49 16.34 12.19
CA TYR A 180 8.66 15.75 11.51
C TYR A 180 8.60 16.03 10.00
N PRO A 181 8.91 17.27 9.58
CA PRO A 181 8.82 17.67 8.16
C PRO A 181 9.69 16.83 7.23
N GLU A 182 10.79 16.25 7.76
CA GLU A 182 11.69 15.37 7.03
C GLU A 182 11.04 14.07 6.53
N MET A 183 9.90 13.69 7.10
CA MET A 183 9.16 12.48 6.68
C MET A 183 8.42 12.65 5.34
N ARG A 184 8.34 13.87 4.79
CA ARG A 184 7.71 14.12 3.49
C ARG A 184 8.38 13.30 2.39
N GLY A 185 7.58 12.69 1.55
CA GLY A 185 8.06 11.84 0.44
C GLY A 185 8.60 10.47 0.86
N ILE A 186 8.67 10.16 2.18
CA ILE A 186 9.02 8.84 2.68
C ILE A 186 7.75 8.01 2.81
N GLY A 187 7.72 6.81 2.24
CA GLY A 187 6.59 5.91 2.45
C GLY A 187 6.08 5.24 1.18
N TYR A 188 4.88 4.69 1.26
CA TYR A 188 4.22 4.04 0.12
C TYR A 188 3.62 5.06 -0.86
N SER A 189 3.31 6.26 -0.37
CA SER A 189 2.71 7.34 -1.15
C SER A 189 2.91 8.67 -0.42
N ALA A 190 2.81 9.80 -1.14
CA ALA A 190 3.01 11.14 -0.59
C ALA A 190 2.02 11.51 0.54
N ARG A 191 0.85 10.85 0.57
CA ARG A 191 -0.16 11.01 1.63
C ARG A 191 0.08 10.16 2.89
N GLU A 192 1.07 9.26 2.88
CA GLU A 192 1.39 8.34 3.97
C GLU A 192 2.84 8.51 4.46
N PRO A 193 3.26 9.73 4.85
CA PRO A 193 4.64 10.06 5.17
C PRO A 193 5.18 9.18 6.31
N GLY A 194 6.17 8.35 6.00
CA GLY A 194 6.83 7.44 6.95
C GLY A 194 5.96 6.30 7.49
N ILE A 195 4.65 6.28 7.22
CA ILE A 195 3.71 5.33 7.81
C ILE A 195 3.95 3.91 7.26
N LEU A 196 4.28 2.97 8.13
CA LEU A 196 4.59 1.58 7.79
C LEU A 196 3.37 0.66 7.82
N HIS A 197 2.37 0.96 8.63
CA HIS A 197 1.12 0.23 8.77
C HIS A 197 0.03 1.18 9.24
N ARG A 198 -1.20 0.72 9.20
CA ARG A 198 -2.35 1.53 9.59
C ARG A 198 -3.20 0.86 10.64
N LEU A 199 -3.90 1.67 11.42
CA LEU A 199 -5.03 1.28 12.24
C LEU A 199 -6.33 1.81 11.59
N ASP A 200 -7.44 1.13 11.87
CA ASP A 200 -8.76 1.65 11.50
C ASP A 200 -9.02 2.97 12.22
N THR A 201 -9.86 3.83 11.67
CA THR A 201 -10.19 5.12 12.29
C THR A 201 -10.65 4.97 13.74
N GLY A 202 -11.52 3.98 14.01
CA GLY A 202 -12.01 3.72 15.37
C GLY A 202 -11.05 2.97 16.29
N THR A 203 -9.94 2.41 15.77
CA THR A 203 -8.93 1.73 16.58
C THR A 203 -7.92 2.74 17.11
N SER A 204 -7.66 2.70 18.41
CA SER A 204 -6.63 3.50 19.07
C SER A 204 -5.33 2.72 19.27
N GLY A 205 -4.24 3.40 19.66
CA GLY A 205 -3.01 2.80 20.12
C GLY A 205 -1.81 2.96 19.21
N VAL A 206 -0.81 2.11 19.42
CA VAL A 206 0.52 2.28 18.86
C VAL A 206 0.57 2.18 17.34
N MET A 207 1.25 3.15 16.73
CA MET A 207 1.61 3.15 15.31
C MET A 207 3.08 3.49 15.13
N LEU A 208 3.71 2.81 14.16
CA LEU A 208 5.12 2.99 13.79
C LEU A 208 5.23 3.82 12.52
N ALA A 209 6.11 4.82 12.53
CA ALA A 209 6.45 5.59 11.36
C ALA A 209 7.97 5.78 11.25
N ALA A 210 8.53 5.63 10.05
CA ALA A 210 9.94 5.83 9.75
C ALA A 210 10.25 7.29 9.52
N ARG A 211 11.42 7.76 9.99
CA ARG A 211 11.89 9.15 9.81
C ARG A 211 12.78 9.33 8.58
N THR A 212 13.35 8.25 8.06
CA THR A 212 14.22 8.27 6.87
C THR A 212 13.80 7.22 5.86
N ALA A 213 14.13 7.40 4.59
CA ALA A 213 13.83 6.43 3.52
C ALA A 213 14.52 5.08 3.79
N GLU A 214 15.78 5.10 4.22
CA GLU A 214 16.53 3.90 4.58
C GLU A 214 15.85 3.12 5.73
N SER A 215 15.43 3.85 6.77
CA SER A 215 14.69 3.26 7.88
C SER A 215 13.34 2.69 7.45
N PHE A 216 12.66 3.38 6.53
CA PHE A 216 11.40 2.89 5.98
C PHE A 216 11.57 1.54 5.30
N ASP A 217 12.58 1.39 4.44
CA ASP A 217 12.83 0.13 3.73
C ASP A 217 13.21 -1.00 4.70
N SER A 218 14.11 -0.75 5.65
CA SER A 218 14.51 -1.75 6.63
C SER A 218 13.37 -2.19 7.55
N LEU A 219 12.56 -1.26 8.06
CA LEU A 219 11.42 -1.55 8.92
C LEU A 219 10.28 -2.25 8.15
N ARG A 220 10.10 -1.91 6.88
CA ARG A 220 9.15 -2.60 5.98
C ARG A 220 9.51 -4.07 5.81
N GLU A 221 10.79 -4.38 5.68
CA GLU A 221 11.26 -5.77 5.61
C GLU A 221 11.02 -6.52 6.91
N LEU A 222 11.32 -5.92 8.07
CA LEU A 222 11.00 -6.51 9.38
C LEU A 222 9.50 -6.75 9.55
N LEU A 223 8.67 -5.81 9.10
CA LEU A 223 7.22 -5.94 9.14
C LEU A 223 6.72 -7.09 8.26
N ARG A 224 7.26 -7.22 7.02
CA ARG A 224 6.94 -8.31 6.09
C ARG A 224 7.40 -9.67 6.62
N ALA A 225 8.52 -9.72 7.32
CA ALA A 225 9.04 -10.93 7.94
C ALA A 225 8.33 -11.32 9.24
N GLY A 226 7.35 -10.51 9.72
CA GLY A 226 6.66 -10.74 10.99
C GLY A 226 7.52 -10.53 12.24
N LYS A 227 8.68 -9.88 12.09
CA LYS A 227 9.63 -9.63 13.19
C LYS A 227 9.25 -8.43 14.06
N ILE A 228 8.25 -7.66 13.66
CA ILE A 228 7.65 -6.60 14.50
C ILE A 228 6.46 -7.23 15.23
N GLU A 229 6.60 -7.40 16.54
CA GLU A 229 5.51 -7.91 17.37
C GLU A 229 4.46 -6.81 17.58
N LYS A 230 3.19 -7.15 17.40
CA LYS A 230 2.06 -6.24 17.64
C LYS A 230 1.05 -6.89 18.56
N ARG A 231 0.80 -6.23 19.70
CA ARG A 231 -0.20 -6.64 20.69
C ARG A 231 -1.40 -5.71 20.68
N TYR A 232 -2.52 -6.29 20.95
CA TYR A 232 -3.81 -5.59 20.99
C TYR A 232 -4.58 -6.00 22.23
N VAL A 233 -5.44 -5.10 22.69
CA VAL A 233 -6.45 -5.39 23.69
C VAL A 233 -7.81 -5.11 23.07
N ALA A 234 -8.76 -6.00 23.27
CA ALA A 234 -10.12 -5.86 22.75
C ALA A 234 -11.15 -6.21 23.82
N ARG A 235 -12.33 -5.55 23.78
CA ARG A 235 -13.51 -5.98 24.54
C ARG A 235 -14.49 -6.64 23.58
N CYS A 236 -14.85 -7.87 23.90
CA CYS A 236 -15.68 -8.73 23.07
C CYS A 236 -16.96 -9.12 23.77
N VAL A 237 -17.99 -9.41 23.01
CA VAL A 237 -19.24 -10.01 23.52
C VAL A 237 -18.99 -11.45 23.93
N GLY A 238 -19.51 -11.84 25.11
CA GLY A 238 -19.43 -13.21 25.60
C GLY A 238 -18.03 -13.63 26.07
N ASP A 239 -17.90 -14.90 26.43
CA ASP A 239 -16.68 -15.47 27.01
C ASP A 239 -15.78 -16.04 25.92
N VAL A 240 -14.70 -15.36 25.64
CA VAL A 240 -13.71 -15.77 24.63
C VAL A 240 -12.77 -16.80 25.23
N ALA A 241 -12.63 -17.97 24.60
CA ALA A 241 -11.65 -18.95 25.02
C ALA A 241 -10.21 -18.46 24.80
N ALA A 242 -9.32 -18.74 25.75
CA ALA A 242 -7.89 -18.44 25.65
C ALA A 242 -7.06 -19.52 26.36
N PRO A 243 -5.87 -19.88 25.82
CA PRO A 243 -5.33 -19.42 24.55
C PRO A 243 -6.02 -20.09 23.35
N GLN A 244 -6.13 -19.37 22.24
CA GLN A 244 -6.58 -19.94 20.97
C GLN A 244 -5.99 -19.20 19.77
N VAL A 245 -6.04 -19.83 18.60
CA VAL A 245 -5.56 -19.28 17.33
C VAL A 245 -6.72 -19.22 16.34
N ILE A 246 -6.86 -18.07 15.67
CA ILE A 246 -7.82 -17.85 14.59
C ILE A 246 -7.02 -17.59 13.32
N ASP A 247 -7.01 -18.56 12.40
CA ASP A 247 -6.21 -18.55 11.18
C ASP A 247 -7.06 -18.50 9.89
N THR A 248 -8.33 -18.16 10.03
CA THR A 248 -9.28 -18.10 8.93
C THR A 248 -8.86 -17.05 7.88
N PRO A 249 -8.68 -17.42 6.59
CA PRO A 249 -8.35 -16.46 5.55
C PRO A 249 -9.40 -15.37 5.40
N ILE A 250 -8.92 -14.14 5.03
CA ILE A 250 -9.76 -12.95 4.93
C ILE A 250 -9.77 -12.42 3.50
N ALA A 251 -10.96 -12.06 3.01
CA ALA A 251 -11.17 -11.40 1.73
C ALA A 251 -12.00 -10.12 1.87
N ASN A 252 -11.92 -9.23 0.86
CA ASN A 252 -12.89 -8.14 0.77
C ASN A 252 -14.29 -8.69 0.53
N ASP A 253 -15.30 -8.14 1.23
CA ASP A 253 -16.68 -8.53 1.00
C ASP A 253 -17.16 -7.97 -0.37
N PRO A 254 -17.63 -8.82 -1.30
CA PRO A 254 -18.08 -8.36 -2.60
C PRO A 254 -19.40 -7.58 -2.55
N ARG A 255 -20.17 -7.71 -1.45
CA ARG A 255 -21.47 -7.07 -1.26
C ARG A 255 -21.36 -5.73 -0.54
N ASP A 256 -20.38 -5.59 0.35
CA ASP A 256 -20.14 -4.35 1.09
C ASP A 256 -18.63 -4.01 1.12
N LYS A 257 -18.24 -3.01 0.35
CA LYS A 257 -16.83 -2.55 0.26
C LYS A 257 -16.25 -2.06 1.58
N ARG A 258 -17.09 -1.71 2.56
CA ARG A 258 -16.65 -1.31 3.90
C ARG A 258 -16.15 -2.51 4.71
N ARG A 259 -16.58 -3.73 4.38
CA ARG A 259 -16.31 -4.96 5.13
C ARG A 259 -15.21 -5.80 4.50
N VAL A 260 -14.62 -6.61 5.32
CA VAL A 260 -13.93 -7.85 4.95
C VAL A 260 -14.72 -9.02 5.53
N ARG A 261 -14.42 -10.23 5.07
CA ARG A 261 -15.06 -11.44 5.59
C ARG A 261 -14.03 -12.53 5.82
N ALA A 262 -14.24 -13.32 6.87
CA ALA A 262 -13.56 -14.57 7.11
C ALA A 262 -14.12 -15.62 6.15
N CYS A 263 -13.28 -16.38 5.47
CA CYS A 263 -13.64 -17.34 4.45
C CYS A 263 -13.22 -18.74 4.91
N THR A 264 -14.17 -19.64 5.15
CA THR A 264 -13.90 -21.04 5.56
C THR A 264 -14.08 -22.03 4.40
N ASP A 265 -14.89 -21.67 3.39
CA ASP A 265 -15.10 -22.52 2.21
C ASP A 265 -13.92 -22.38 1.22
N PRO A 266 -13.23 -23.47 0.85
CA PRO A 266 -12.12 -23.45 -0.11
C PRO A 266 -12.50 -22.84 -1.47
N ARG A 267 -13.74 -23.01 -1.93
CA ARG A 267 -14.23 -22.43 -3.19
C ARG A 267 -14.35 -20.91 -3.08
N GLU A 268 -14.81 -20.42 -1.93
CA GLU A 268 -14.89 -19.00 -1.65
C GLU A 268 -13.51 -18.37 -1.48
N ILE A 269 -12.60 -19.03 -0.78
CA ILE A 269 -11.20 -18.61 -0.63
C ILE A 269 -10.57 -18.38 -2.01
N LYS A 270 -10.69 -19.36 -2.90
CA LYS A 270 -10.16 -19.25 -4.28
C LYS A 270 -10.88 -18.16 -5.08
N ARG A 271 -12.20 -18.11 -5.04
CA ARG A 271 -13.02 -17.15 -5.80
C ARG A 271 -12.76 -15.70 -5.43
N LEU A 272 -12.61 -15.43 -4.11
CA LEU A 272 -12.42 -14.07 -3.59
C LEU A 272 -10.94 -13.69 -3.48
N GLY A 273 -10.02 -14.63 -3.68
CA GLY A 273 -8.59 -14.42 -3.45
C GLY A 273 -8.32 -14.10 -1.98
N ALA A 274 -8.95 -14.85 -1.07
CA ALA A 274 -8.78 -14.64 0.35
C ALA A 274 -7.31 -14.87 0.74
N LEU A 275 -6.79 -14.01 1.61
CA LEU A 275 -5.40 -14.01 2.02
C LEU A 275 -5.26 -14.60 3.41
N PRO A 276 -4.21 -15.38 3.69
CA PRO A 276 -3.93 -15.89 5.03
C PRO A 276 -3.90 -14.76 6.06
N ALA A 277 -4.47 -15.00 7.22
CA ALA A 277 -4.51 -14.08 8.34
C ALA A 277 -4.44 -14.91 9.64
N LEU A 278 -3.64 -14.45 10.60
CA LEU A 278 -3.44 -15.13 11.88
C LEU A 278 -3.65 -14.14 13.03
N THR A 279 -4.55 -14.49 13.95
CA THR A 279 -4.78 -13.76 15.21
C THR A 279 -4.69 -14.76 16.36
N GLU A 280 -3.83 -14.49 17.31
CA GLU A 280 -3.66 -15.30 18.52
C GLU A 280 -4.35 -14.59 19.67
N VAL A 281 -5.26 -15.26 20.36
CA VAL A 281 -5.81 -14.86 21.65
C VAL A 281 -4.87 -15.37 22.72
N LEU A 282 -4.20 -14.46 23.40
CA LEU A 282 -3.17 -14.79 24.40
C LEU A 282 -3.79 -15.01 25.78
N SER A 283 -4.70 -14.12 26.16
CA SER A 283 -5.43 -14.20 27.43
C SER A 283 -6.85 -13.65 27.27
N SER A 284 -7.73 -14.08 28.18
CA SER A 284 -9.11 -13.61 28.25
C SER A 284 -9.50 -13.47 29.71
N ASN A 285 -10.00 -12.29 30.07
CA ASN A 285 -10.47 -11.99 31.42
C ASN A 285 -11.95 -11.58 31.37
N PRO A 286 -12.78 -12.05 32.28
CA PRO A 286 -14.17 -11.62 32.39
C PRO A 286 -14.27 -10.10 32.52
N ALA A 287 -15.22 -9.50 31.81
CA ALA A 287 -15.47 -8.07 31.83
C ALA A 287 -16.98 -7.81 31.68
N PRO A 288 -17.48 -6.63 32.04
CA PRO A 288 -18.88 -6.30 31.78
C PRO A 288 -19.23 -6.45 30.29
N LEU A 289 -20.35 -7.15 30.02
CA LEU A 289 -20.85 -7.50 28.67
C LEU A 289 -20.01 -8.54 27.91
N GLY A 290 -19.04 -9.19 28.56
CA GLY A 290 -18.24 -10.24 27.91
C GLY A 290 -16.81 -10.35 28.44
N SER A 291 -15.81 -10.25 27.56
CA SER A 291 -14.41 -10.46 27.90
C SER A 291 -13.51 -9.29 27.48
N LEU A 292 -12.47 -9.05 28.27
CA LEU A 292 -11.30 -8.27 27.89
C LEU A 292 -10.20 -9.26 27.45
N VAL A 293 -9.83 -9.22 26.18
CA VAL A 293 -8.87 -10.15 25.58
C VAL A 293 -7.59 -9.46 25.14
N GLU A 294 -6.47 -10.15 25.37
CA GLU A 294 -5.17 -9.77 24.80
C GLU A 294 -4.90 -10.59 23.54
N LEU A 295 -4.41 -9.94 22.50
CA LEU A 295 -4.26 -10.52 21.18
C LEU A 295 -2.88 -10.20 20.61
N ARG A 296 -2.37 -11.10 19.74
CA ARG A 296 -1.21 -10.85 18.89
C ARG A 296 -1.59 -11.02 17.42
N ALA A 297 -1.19 -10.04 16.58
CA ALA A 297 -1.42 -10.09 15.15
C ALA A 297 -0.30 -9.33 14.41
N ASN A 298 0.85 -10.00 14.15
CA ASN A 298 2.04 -9.37 13.56
C ASN A 298 1.80 -8.91 12.12
N HIS A 299 1.00 -9.66 11.34
CA HIS A 299 0.62 -9.33 9.96
C HIS A 299 -0.85 -8.87 9.87
N ALA A 300 -1.23 -7.87 10.67
CA ALA A 300 -2.62 -7.41 10.70
C ALA A 300 -3.08 -6.84 9.35
N ARG A 301 -4.11 -7.46 8.78
CA ARG A 301 -4.83 -7.00 7.59
C ARG A 301 -5.97 -6.06 7.98
N ARG A 302 -6.55 -5.39 6.99
CA ARG A 302 -7.73 -4.53 7.21
C ARG A 302 -8.82 -5.28 7.99
N HIS A 303 -9.28 -4.71 9.10
CA HIS A 303 -10.32 -5.24 9.98
C HIS A 303 -10.07 -6.68 10.50
N GLN A 304 -8.85 -7.21 10.43
CA GLN A 304 -8.56 -8.62 10.72
C GLN A 304 -9.08 -9.06 12.08
N ILE A 305 -8.68 -8.40 13.17
CA ILE A 305 -9.06 -8.76 14.52
C ILE A 305 -10.59 -8.69 14.69
N ARG A 306 -11.21 -7.65 14.15
CA ARG A 306 -12.65 -7.43 14.18
C ARG A 306 -13.42 -8.58 13.54
N VAL A 307 -13.04 -8.96 12.31
CA VAL A 307 -13.74 -10.05 11.60
C VAL A 307 -13.40 -11.43 12.16
N HIS A 308 -12.17 -11.64 12.65
CA HIS A 308 -11.78 -12.91 13.28
C HIS A 308 -12.59 -13.18 14.55
N LEU A 309 -12.65 -12.23 15.47
CA LEU A 309 -13.44 -12.37 16.69
C LEU A 309 -14.93 -12.53 16.39
N ALA A 310 -15.47 -11.76 15.44
CA ALA A 310 -16.86 -11.93 15.02
C ALA A 310 -17.12 -13.30 14.37
N SER A 311 -16.15 -13.86 13.63
CA SER A 311 -16.32 -15.18 12.99
C SER A 311 -16.40 -16.35 13.95
N ILE A 312 -15.88 -16.19 15.17
CA ILE A 312 -15.99 -17.19 16.24
C ILE A 312 -17.12 -16.86 17.25
N GLY A 313 -18.00 -15.91 16.91
CA GLY A 313 -19.18 -15.57 17.73
C GLY A 313 -18.95 -14.48 18.79
N HIS A 314 -17.78 -13.84 18.82
CA HIS A 314 -17.40 -12.85 19.82
C HIS A 314 -17.08 -11.47 19.18
N PRO A 315 -18.05 -10.79 18.57
CA PRO A 315 -17.80 -9.49 17.97
C PRO A 315 -17.35 -8.47 19.02
N LEU A 316 -16.62 -7.44 18.58
CA LEU A 316 -16.18 -6.38 19.48
C LEU A 316 -17.37 -5.55 19.97
N LEU A 317 -17.32 -5.10 21.21
CA LEU A 317 -18.23 -4.05 21.70
C LEU A 317 -18.02 -2.78 20.86
N GLY A 318 -19.11 -2.07 20.53
CA GLY A 318 -19.05 -0.86 19.69
C GLY A 318 -18.77 -1.11 18.20
N ASP A 319 -18.89 -2.36 17.71
CA ASP A 319 -18.64 -2.68 16.30
C ASP A 319 -19.89 -3.20 15.56
N PRO A 320 -20.86 -2.33 15.23
CA PRO A 320 -22.07 -2.74 14.53
C PRO A 320 -21.78 -3.29 13.12
N LEU A 321 -20.63 -2.94 12.54
CA LEU A 321 -20.23 -3.43 11.21
C LEU A 321 -20.05 -4.96 11.20
N TYR A 322 -19.62 -5.54 12.32
CA TYR A 322 -19.41 -6.98 12.47
C TYR A 322 -20.34 -7.64 13.50
N GLY A 323 -21.44 -6.97 13.87
CA GLY A 323 -22.50 -7.55 14.73
C GLY A 323 -22.30 -7.30 16.22
N GLY A 324 -21.34 -6.50 16.62
CA GLY A 324 -21.20 -6.05 17.99
C GLY A 324 -22.31 -5.06 18.37
N PRO A 325 -22.72 -5.01 19.66
CA PRO A 325 -23.68 -4.03 20.13
C PRO A 325 -23.10 -2.62 20.00
N PRO A 326 -23.90 -1.63 19.61
CA PRO A 326 -23.47 -0.25 19.66
C PRO A 326 -23.16 0.17 21.10
N MET A 327 -22.14 0.99 21.26
CA MET A 327 -21.77 1.59 22.54
C MET A 327 -21.84 3.10 22.40
N ASP A 328 -22.37 3.78 23.42
CA ASP A 328 -22.55 5.23 23.40
C ASP A 328 -21.19 5.93 23.19
N ASP A 329 -21.13 6.79 22.20
CA ASP A 329 -20.02 7.72 21.85
C ASP A 329 -18.62 7.09 21.71
N THR A 330 -18.51 5.75 21.65
CA THR A 330 -17.24 5.08 21.48
C THR A 330 -17.21 4.22 20.21
N PRO A 331 -16.15 4.32 19.41
CA PRO A 331 -15.93 3.37 18.32
C PRO A 331 -15.65 1.96 18.89
N HIS A 332 -15.56 0.97 18.01
CA HIS A 332 -15.29 -0.42 18.40
C HIS A 332 -14.10 -0.51 19.38
N HIS A 333 -14.28 -1.32 20.41
CA HIS A 333 -13.33 -1.48 21.52
C HIS A 333 -12.13 -2.33 21.11
N LEU A 334 -11.23 -1.75 20.32
CA LEU A 334 -9.97 -2.34 19.90
C LEU A 334 -8.85 -1.31 20.08
N HIS A 335 -7.79 -1.72 20.74
CA HIS A 335 -6.63 -0.90 21.06
C HIS A 335 -5.34 -1.64 20.73
N ALA A 336 -4.48 -1.04 19.92
CA ALA A 336 -3.12 -1.52 19.68
C ALA A 336 -2.26 -1.14 20.90
N SER A 337 -2.15 -2.05 21.86
CA SER A 337 -1.57 -1.79 23.19
C SER A 337 -0.04 -1.68 23.17
N ALA A 338 0.63 -2.49 22.33
CA ALA A 338 2.07 -2.47 22.25
C ALA A 338 2.61 -2.88 20.87
N LEU A 339 3.80 -2.37 20.57
CA LEU A 339 4.59 -2.76 19.41
C LEU A 339 6.05 -2.92 19.85
N ARG A 340 6.71 -4.00 19.40
CA ARG A 340 8.11 -4.27 19.67
C ARG A 340 8.92 -4.41 18.38
N ILE A 341 10.04 -3.70 18.34
CA ILE A 341 11.06 -3.80 17.30
C ILE A 341 12.39 -4.07 18.03
N ASP A 342 12.96 -5.25 17.82
CA ASP A 342 14.13 -5.70 18.53
C ASP A 342 13.91 -5.58 20.05
N GLU A 343 14.72 -4.81 20.76
CA GLU A 343 14.58 -4.54 22.19
C GLU A 343 13.72 -3.31 22.52
N THR A 344 13.26 -2.58 21.51
CA THR A 344 12.49 -1.35 21.71
C THR A 344 10.97 -1.65 21.79
N TRP A 345 10.35 -1.26 22.88
CA TRP A 345 8.92 -1.32 23.10
C TRP A 345 8.27 0.05 23.04
N GLY A 346 7.23 0.18 22.23
CA GLY A 346 6.26 1.27 22.33
C GLY A 346 4.97 0.73 22.95
N GLN A 347 4.47 1.35 24.01
CA GLN A 347 3.27 0.93 24.71
C GLN A 347 2.33 2.13 24.89
N ALA A 348 1.07 1.96 24.51
CA ALA A 348 0.02 2.95 24.70
C ALA A 348 -0.88 2.56 25.89
N PRO A 349 -1.24 3.51 26.75
CA PRO A 349 -2.13 3.24 27.88
C PRO A 349 -3.54 2.87 27.39
N LEU A 350 -4.14 1.86 28.01
CA LEU A 350 -5.50 1.44 27.68
C LEU A 350 -6.48 2.63 27.85
N PRO A 351 -7.30 2.93 26.82
CA PRO A 351 -8.28 4.01 26.87
C PRO A 351 -9.26 3.88 28.04
N LYS A 352 -9.74 4.99 28.60
CA LYS A 352 -10.62 4.98 29.77
C LYS A 352 -11.85 4.08 29.59
N HIS A 353 -12.49 4.13 28.42
CA HIS A 353 -13.69 3.34 28.10
C HIS A 353 -13.44 1.84 27.96
N MET A 354 -12.18 1.41 27.90
CA MET A 354 -11.81 -0.01 27.85
C MET A 354 -11.28 -0.55 29.18
N ARG A 355 -11.08 0.30 30.19
CA ARG A 355 -10.65 -0.13 31.54
C ARG A 355 -11.80 -0.80 32.26
N LEU A 356 -11.46 -1.81 33.09
CA LEU A 356 -12.41 -2.52 33.95
C LEU A 356 -12.71 -1.71 35.20
#